data_54cf48c4c5c721be452868e66de0f14a
#
_entry.id   54cf48c4c5c721be452868e66de0f14a
#
_cell.length_a   1.000
_cell.length_b   1.000
_cell.length_c   1.000
_cell.angle_alpha   90.00
_cell.angle_beta   90.00
_cell.angle_gamma   90.00
#
_symmetry.space_group_name_H-M   'P 1'
#
loop_
_entity.id
_entity.type
_entity.pdbx_description
1 polymer ?
#
loop_
_entity_poly.entity_id
_entity_poly.type
_entity_poly.pdbx_seq_one_letter_code
_entity_poly.pdbx_strand_id
1 'polypeptide(L)'
;MSQTSTLSPAGSTPGRNADPKEIDKFSELAHRWWDPNSEFKPLHDLNPLRLGWINGIAHLPGKQVIDVGCGGGILSESMARLGATVRGIDLSTKALKVADLHSLESGVPVTYEEIAVEDLAARIPGSVDVVTCMEMLEHVPDPASIVRACTTLVRPGGYVFFSTINRNLKAYLLAIVGAEYVLNMLPRGTHDYEKFITPSEMARFARQAGLDLIEMRGMTYNPLSQTYSLGHDTGVNYMMAFRKTATKAAG
;
A
#
# COMPACT_ATOMS: atom_id res chain seq x y z
N MET A 1 -52.59 -0.34 -16.82
CA MET A 1 -51.82 0.62 -16.01
C MET A 1 -50.54 -0.11 -15.56
N SER A 2 -49.49 0.00 -16.35
CA SER A 2 -48.19 -0.65 -16.05
C SER A 2 -47.33 0.34 -15.24
N GLN A 3 -46.93 -0.08 -14.05
CA GLN A 3 -45.95 0.67 -13.24
C GLN A 3 -44.56 0.22 -13.68
N THR A 4 -43.84 1.11 -14.31
CA THR A 4 -42.41 0.99 -14.57
C THR A 4 -41.64 1.26 -13.28
N SER A 5 -41.04 0.21 -12.72
CA SER A 5 -40.09 0.29 -11.60
C SER A 5 -38.77 0.82 -12.12
N THR A 6 -38.42 2.04 -11.78
CA THR A 6 -37.09 2.62 -12.01
C THR A 6 -36.15 2.08 -10.95
N LEU A 7 -35.20 1.22 -11.37
CA LEU A 7 -34.04 0.84 -10.56
C LEU A 7 -33.15 2.08 -10.38
N SER A 8 -33.06 2.57 -9.15
CA SER A 8 -32.06 3.57 -8.75
C SER A 8 -30.64 2.94 -8.85
N PRO A 9 -29.62 3.71 -9.27
CA PRO A 9 -28.25 3.23 -9.25
C PRO A 9 -27.81 3.01 -7.81
N ALA A 10 -27.04 1.94 -7.59
CA ALA A 10 -26.50 1.56 -6.29
C ALA A 10 -25.80 2.75 -5.63
N GLY A 11 -26.35 3.20 -4.51
CA GLY A 11 -25.84 4.32 -3.75
C GLY A 11 -24.48 3.99 -3.14
N SER A 12 -23.55 4.91 -3.32
CA SER A 12 -22.30 4.97 -2.56
C SER A 12 -22.61 4.91 -1.06
N THR A 13 -22.09 3.92 -0.37
CA THR A 13 -22.18 3.83 1.10
C THR A 13 -21.49 5.05 1.70
N PRO A 14 -22.16 5.93 2.45
CA PRO A 14 -21.52 7.08 3.05
C PRO A 14 -20.56 6.60 4.14
N GLY A 15 -19.26 6.90 3.99
CA GLY A 15 -18.29 6.74 5.07
C GLY A 15 -17.00 6.00 4.76
N ARG A 16 -16.83 5.41 3.60
CA ARG A 16 -15.53 4.77 3.27
C ARG A 16 -14.53 5.79 2.74
N ASN A 17 -13.32 5.80 3.32
CA ASN A 17 -12.19 6.61 2.87
C ASN A 17 -11.57 5.99 1.61
N ALA A 18 -12.32 5.99 0.51
CA ALA A 18 -11.95 5.37 -0.74
C ALA A 18 -12.54 6.14 -1.92
N ASP A 19 -11.78 6.26 -3.00
CA ASP A 19 -12.25 6.81 -4.28
C ASP A 19 -12.73 5.64 -5.16
N PRO A 20 -14.05 5.54 -5.48
CA PRO A 20 -14.57 4.46 -6.31
C PRO A 20 -13.89 4.35 -7.68
N LYS A 21 -13.49 5.49 -8.27
CA LYS A 21 -12.81 5.51 -9.58
C LYS A 21 -11.43 4.86 -9.51
N GLU A 22 -10.71 5.06 -8.41
CA GLU A 22 -9.41 4.39 -8.20
C GLU A 22 -9.60 2.88 -8.02
N ILE A 23 -10.60 2.46 -7.24
CA ILE A 23 -10.93 1.03 -7.07
C ILE A 23 -11.30 0.39 -8.41
N ASP A 24 -12.14 1.04 -9.22
CA ASP A 24 -12.56 0.53 -10.54
C ASP A 24 -11.36 0.38 -11.48
N LYS A 25 -10.47 1.38 -11.54
CA LYS A 25 -9.26 1.39 -12.35
C LYS A 25 -8.34 0.19 -12.05
N PHE A 26 -8.02 -0.06 -10.78
CA PHE A 26 -7.21 -1.22 -10.39
C PHE A 26 -7.94 -2.54 -10.59
N SER A 27 -9.26 -2.55 -10.41
CA SER A 27 -10.10 -3.72 -10.63
C SER A 27 -10.14 -4.16 -12.10
N GLU A 28 -10.11 -3.24 -13.06
CA GLU A 28 -10.08 -3.56 -14.49
C GLU A 28 -8.77 -4.24 -14.91
N LEU A 29 -7.66 -3.85 -14.30
CA LEU A 29 -6.33 -4.38 -14.58
C LEU A 29 -5.98 -5.63 -13.75
N ALA A 30 -6.84 -6.04 -12.81
CA ALA A 30 -6.53 -7.07 -11.81
C ALA A 30 -6.03 -8.39 -12.44
N HIS A 31 -6.58 -8.81 -13.58
CA HIS A 31 -6.21 -10.06 -14.27
C HIS A 31 -4.75 -10.09 -14.77
N ARG A 32 -4.06 -8.94 -14.81
CA ARG A 32 -2.66 -8.81 -15.26
C ARG A 32 -1.67 -8.63 -14.12
N TRP A 33 -2.14 -8.70 -12.86
CA TRP A 33 -1.33 -8.34 -11.69
C TRP A 33 -0.04 -9.15 -11.58
N TRP A 34 -0.10 -10.43 -11.92
CA TRP A 34 1.04 -11.35 -11.85
C TRP A 34 1.80 -11.51 -13.18
N ASP A 35 1.43 -10.81 -14.24
CA ASP A 35 2.20 -10.74 -15.46
C ASP A 35 3.38 -9.76 -15.29
N PRO A 36 4.65 -10.25 -15.24
CA PRO A 36 5.81 -9.39 -15.00
C PRO A 36 6.13 -8.45 -16.18
N ASN A 37 5.40 -8.56 -17.29
CA ASN A 37 5.53 -7.68 -18.46
C ASN A 37 4.35 -6.72 -18.59
N SER A 38 3.42 -6.72 -17.64
CA SER A 38 2.27 -5.83 -17.60
C SER A 38 2.60 -4.45 -17.02
N GLU A 39 1.57 -3.63 -16.85
CA GLU A 39 1.62 -2.34 -16.14
C GLU A 39 2.11 -2.48 -14.69
N PHE A 40 2.01 -3.69 -14.11
CA PHE A 40 2.48 -3.99 -12.76
C PHE A 40 3.95 -4.39 -12.68
N LYS A 41 4.68 -4.41 -13.82
CA LYS A 41 6.13 -4.67 -13.84
C LYS A 41 6.91 -3.88 -12.80
N PRO A 42 6.66 -2.55 -12.59
CA PRO A 42 7.37 -1.78 -11.57
C PRO A 42 7.18 -2.36 -10.15
N LEU A 43 6.00 -2.91 -9.83
CA LEU A 43 5.75 -3.53 -8.53
C LEU A 43 6.57 -4.81 -8.36
N HIS A 44 6.69 -5.63 -9.42
CA HIS A 44 7.53 -6.83 -9.41
C HIS A 44 9.01 -6.49 -9.23
N ASP A 45 9.50 -5.50 -9.96
CA ASP A 45 10.91 -5.07 -9.90
C ASP A 45 11.28 -4.46 -8.53
N LEU A 46 10.35 -3.72 -7.91
CA LEU A 46 10.55 -3.07 -6.61
C LEU A 46 10.38 -4.03 -5.43
N ASN A 47 9.59 -5.09 -5.59
CA ASN A 47 9.20 -5.97 -4.49
C ASN A 47 10.39 -6.59 -3.73
N PRO A 48 11.46 -7.09 -4.39
CA PRO A 48 12.63 -7.62 -3.67
C PRO A 48 13.32 -6.57 -2.78
N LEU A 49 13.37 -5.31 -3.23
CA LEU A 49 13.97 -4.20 -2.49
C LEU A 49 13.13 -3.83 -1.27
N ARG A 50 11.81 -3.71 -1.45
CA ARG A 50 10.85 -3.46 -0.37
C ARG A 50 10.91 -4.55 0.69
N LEU A 51 10.79 -5.80 0.25
CA LEU A 51 10.82 -6.98 1.11
C LEU A 51 12.11 -7.06 1.93
N GLY A 52 13.27 -6.89 1.26
CA GLY A 52 14.57 -6.91 1.93
C GLY A 52 14.71 -5.83 2.99
N TRP A 53 14.24 -4.61 2.69
CA TRP A 53 14.26 -3.49 3.62
C TRP A 53 13.30 -3.70 4.81
N ILE A 54 12.06 -4.12 4.56
CA ILE A 54 11.07 -4.43 5.60
C ILE A 54 11.61 -5.54 6.51
N ASN A 55 12.11 -6.63 5.94
CA ASN A 55 12.62 -7.75 6.70
C ASN A 55 13.88 -7.40 7.51
N GLY A 56 14.75 -6.53 6.97
CA GLY A 56 15.94 -6.02 7.68
C GLY A 56 15.60 -5.26 8.96
N ILE A 57 14.43 -4.58 8.99
CA ILE A 57 13.98 -3.79 10.16
C ILE A 57 13.10 -4.65 11.09
N ALA A 58 12.13 -5.37 10.55
CA ALA A 58 11.06 -6.01 11.34
C ALA A 58 11.33 -7.48 11.68
N HIS A 59 12.24 -8.17 10.98
CA HIS A 59 12.48 -9.62 11.10
C HIS A 59 11.18 -10.43 10.99
N LEU A 60 10.68 -10.54 9.76
CA LEU A 60 9.36 -11.07 9.42
C LEU A 60 9.06 -12.52 9.86
N PRO A 61 10.03 -13.47 9.94
CA PRO A 61 9.74 -14.83 10.38
C PRO A 61 8.98 -14.87 11.71
N GLY A 62 7.82 -15.56 11.73
CA GLY A 62 6.96 -15.69 12.91
C GLY A 62 6.11 -14.46 13.27
N LYS A 63 6.16 -13.37 12.48
CA LYS A 63 5.38 -12.15 12.73
C LYS A 63 3.96 -12.25 12.18
N GLN A 64 3.01 -11.63 12.88
CA GLN A 64 1.67 -11.36 12.39
C GLN A 64 1.71 -10.05 11.59
N VAL A 65 1.32 -10.09 10.32
CA VAL A 65 1.42 -8.97 9.38
C VAL A 65 0.07 -8.66 8.76
N ILE A 66 -0.29 -7.38 8.70
CA ILE A 66 -1.38 -6.87 7.85
C ILE A 66 -0.75 -6.09 6.68
N ASP A 67 -1.11 -6.46 5.45
CA ASP A 67 -0.75 -5.73 4.23
C ASP A 67 -1.97 -4.95 3.73
N VAL A 68 -1.94 -3.63 3.87
CA VAL A 68 -3.05 -2.71 3.60
C VAL A 68 -2.96 -2.18 2.18
N GLY A 69 -4.03 -2.34 1.39
CA GLY A 69 -4.01 -2.07 -0.04
C GLY A 69 -3.15 -3.10 -0.77
N CYS A 70 -3.31 -4.38 -0.43
CA CYS A 70 -2.45 -5.46 -0.89
C CYS A 70 -2.56 -5.75 -2.40
N GLY A 71 -3.62 -5.25 -3.07
CA GLY A 71 -3.89 -5.50 -4.48
C GLY A 71 -3.90 -6.99 -4.81
N GLY A 72 -3.14 -7.40 -5.81
CA GLY A 72 -2.99 -8.81 -6.22
C GLY A 72 -2.02 -9.63 -5.37
N GLY A 73 -1.52 -9.13 -4.23
CA GLY A 73 -0.84 -9.93 -3.22
C GLY A 73 0.67 -10.12 -3.39
N ILE A 74 1.35 -9.40 -4.29
CA ILE A 74 2.79 -9.59 -4.56
C ILE A 74 3.65 -9.48 -3.30
N LEU A 75 3.47 -8.41 -2.51
CA LEU A 75 4.21 -8.22 -1.27
C LEU A 75 3.73 -9.16 -0.17
N SER A 76 2.43 -9.36 -0.06
CA SER A 76 1.81 -10.28 0.92
C SER A 76 2.39 -11.69 0.83
N GLU A 77 2.42 -12.30 -0.37
CA GLU A 77 3.01 -13.62 -0.56
C GLU A 77 4.52 -13.63 -0.30
N SER A 78 5.22 -12.58 -0.70
CA SER A 78 6.66 -12.47 -0.46
C SER A 78 7.01 -12.43 1.03
N MET A 79 6.20 -11.75 1.84
CA MET A 79 6.35 -11.75 3.30
C MET A 79 6.00 -13.11 3.91
N ALA A 80 4.95 -13.76 3.41
CA ALA A 80 4.57 -15.11 3.85
C ALA A 80 5.64 -16.16 3.52
N ARG A 81 6.30 -16.06 2.36
CA ARG A 81 7.46 -16.91 1.99
C ARG A 81 8.64 -16.76 2.96
N LEU A 82 8.80 -15.62 3.61
CA LEU A 82 9.79 -15.41 4.67
C LEU A 82 9.33 -15.93 6.05
N GLY A 83 8.16 -16.57 6.13
CA GLY A 83 7.66 -17.18 7.37
C GLY A 83 6.81 -16.25 8.23
N ALA A 84 6.30 -15.13 7.69
CA ALA A 84 5.28 -14.33 8.35
C ALA A 84 3.89 -14.98 8.18
N THR A 85 2.99 -14.74 9.14
CA THR A 85 1.56 -14.99 8.98
C THR A 85 0.93 -13.71 8.46
N VAL A 86 0.50 -13.70 7.20
CA VAL A 86 0.07 -12.50 6.51
C VAL A 86 -1.43 -12.51 6.25
N ARG A 87 -2.06 -11.36 6.52
CA ARG A 87 -3.41 -11.03 6.04
C ARG A 87 -3.29 -9.81 5.12
N GLY A 88 -3.66 -9.99 3.84
CA GLY A 88 -3.80 -8.90 2.87
C GLY A 88 -5.23 -8.35 2.91
N ILE A 89 -5.38 -7.03 2.91
CA ILE A 89 -6.68 -6.37 2.82
C ILE A 89 -6.69 -5.36 1.68
N ASP A 90 -7.82 -5.32 0.96
CA ASP A 90 -8.06 -4.37 -0.12
C ASP A 90 -9.56 -4.12 -0.26
N LEU A 91 -9.97 -3.10 -1.03
CA LEU A 91 -11.36 -2.82 -1.36
C LEU A 91 -11.74 -3.32 -2.76
N SER A 92 -10.76 -3.75 -3.57
CA SER A 92 -10.99 -4.33 -4.89
C SER A 92 -11.22 -5.83 -4.78
N THR A 93 -12.47 -6.27 -4.83
CA THR A 93 -12.85 -7.70 -4.87
C THR A 93 -12.13 -8.46 -6.00
N LYS A 94 -11.90 -7.80 -7.16
CA LYS A 94 -11.23 -8.44 -8.30
C LYS A 94 -9.75 -8.67 -8.03
N ALA A 95 -9.06 -7.68 -7.44
CA ALA A 95 -7.65 -7.82 -7.07
C ALA A 95 -7.46 -8.92 -6.02
N LEU A 96 -8.32 -8.96 -5.00
CA LEU A 96 -8.28 -10.00 -3.96
C LEU A 96 -8.53 -11.41 -4.53
N LYS A 97 -9.44 -11.57 -5.50
CA LYS A 97 -9.64 -12.86 -6.17
C LYS A 97 -8.40 -13.33 -6.92
N VAL A 98 -7.69 -12.42 -7.58
CA VAL A 98 -6.41 -12.72 -8.25
C VAL A 98 -5.34 -13.08 -7.22
N ALA A 99 -5.25 -12.36 -6.12
CA ALA A 99 -4.33 -12.66 -5.02
C ALA A 99 -4.59 -14.03 -4.42
N ASP A 100 -5.85 -14.36 -4.15
CA ASP A 100 -6.26 -15.66 -3.58
C ASP A 100 -5.93 -16.81 -4.51
N LEU A 101 -6.27 -16.69 -5.80
CA LEU A 101 -5.94 -17.70 -6.81
C LEU A 101 -4.42 -17.93 -6.91
N HIS A 102 -3.62 -16.88 -6.98
CA HIS A 102 -2.17 -17.01 -7.08
C HIS A 102 -1.57 -17.62 -5.80
N SER A 103 -2.08 -17.27 -4.63
CA SER A 103 -1.70 -17.87 -3.34
C SER A 103 -1.95 -19.39 -3.34
N LEU A 104 -3.09 -19.85 -3.88
CA LEU A 104 -3.40 -21.27 -4.04
C LEU A 104 -2.45 -21.95 -5.04
N GLU A 105 -2.20 -21.34 -6.20
CA GLU A 105 -1.30 -21.88 -7.23
C GLU A 105 0.16 -21.95 -6.75
N SER A 106 0.61 -20.94 -6.03
CA SER A 106 1.98 -20.86 -5.50
C SER A 106 2.20 -21.70 -4.24
N GLY A 107 1.12 -22.15 -3.60
CA GLY A 107 1.14 -22.88 -2.33
C GLY A 107 1.61 -22.05 -1.14
N VAL A 108 1.53 -20.72 -1.23
CA VAL A 108 1.94 -19.79 -0.17
C VAL A 108 0.70 -19.32 0.58
N PRO A 109 0.50 -19.70 1.85
CA PRO A 109 -0.72 -19.36 2.58
C PRO A 109 -0.76 -17.87 2.96
N VAL A 110 -1.72 -17.14 2.40
CA VAL A 110 -2.08 -15.77 2.77
C VAL A 110 -3.59 -15.72 2.95
N THR A 111 -4.07 -14.99 3.94
CA THR A 111 -5.51 -14.74 4.10
C THR A 111 -5.84 -13.40 3.45
N TYR A 112 -6.78 -13.37 2.52
CA TYR A 112 -7.24 -12.12 1.90
C TYR A 112 -8.65 -11.76 2.36
N GLU A 113 -8.91 -10.45 2.61
CA GLU A 113 -10.20 -9.96 3.10
C GLU A 113 -10.56 -8.61 2.45
N GLU A 114 -11.79 -8.51 1.95
CA GLU A 114 -12.34 -7.24 1.46
C GLU A 114 -12.86 -6.41 2.63
N ILE A 115 -12.01 -5.53 3.14
CA ILE A 115 -12.34 -4.68 4.29
C ILE A 115 -11.53 -3.37 4.24
N ALA A 116 -12.14 -2.27 4.69
CA ALA A 116 -11.42 -1.03 4.93
C ALA A 116 -10.50 -1.17 6.15
N VAL A 117 -9.31 -0.57 6.09
CA VAL A 117 -8.36 -0.64 7.20
C VAL A 117 -8.91 -0.05 8.49
N GLU A 118 -9.74 0.99 8.40
CA GLU A 118 -10.43 1.62 9.54
C GLU A 118 -11.37 0.64 10.24
N ASP A 119 -12.15 -0.13 9.45
CA ASP A 119 -13.07 -1.13 9.99
C ASP A 119 -12.31 -2.29 10.63
N LEU A 120 -11.21 -2.74 10.00
CA LEU A 120 -10.36 -3.78 10.59
C LEU A 120 -9.70 -3.30 11.88
N ALA A 121 -9.20 -2.06 11.89
CA ALA A 121 -8.57 -1.46 13.07
C ALA A 121 -9.53 -1.37 14.27
N ALA A 122 -10.81 -1.12 14.01
CA ALA A 122 -11.84 -1.13 15.04
C ALA A 122 -12.10 -2.54 15.61
N ARG A 123 -11.97 -3.60 14.77
CA ARG A 123 -12.20 -5.00 15.18
C ARG A 123 -11.06 -5.63 15.96
N ILE A 124 -9.80 -5.35 15.56
CA ILE A 124 -8.61 -6.02 16.10
C ILE A 124 -7.50 -5.03 16.47
N PRO A 125 -7.74 -4.02 17.31
CA PRO A 125 -6.73 -3.03 17.68
C PRO A 125 -5.55 -3.69 18.40
N GLY A 126 -4.32 -3.26 18.08
CA GLY A 126 -3.09 -3.70 18.75
C GLY A 126 -2.77 -5.19 18.60
N SER A 127 -3.25 -5.84 17.55
CA SER A 127 -3.21 -7.30 17.40
C SER A 127 -2.04 -7.82 16.56
N VAL A 128 -1.35 -6.95 15.79
CA VAL A 128 -0.32 -7.39 14.85
C VAL A 128 1.05 -6.79 15.13
N ASP A 129 2.10 -7.47 14.68
CA ASP A 129 3.49 -7.06 14.85
C ASP A 129 3.89 -5.99 13.83
N VAL A 130 3.40 -6.13 12.59
CA VAL A 130 3.79 -5.34 11.44
C VAL A 130 2.56 -4.96 10.61
N VAL A 131 2.53 -3.72 10.14
CA VAL A 131 1.59 -3.24 9.13
C VAL A 131 2.38 -2.68 7.96
N THR A 132 2.07 -3.10 6.75
CA THR A 132 2.55 -2.51 5.50
C THR A 132 1.42 -1.80 4.78
N CYS A 133 1.69 -0.64 4.18
CA CYS A 133 0.76 0.12 3.34
C CYS A 133 1.60 0.82 2.27
N MET A 134 1.74 0.13 1.12
CA MET A 134 2.70 0.49 0.09
C MET A 134 1.98 0.97 -1.18
N GLU A 135 2.33 2.17 -1.67
CA GLU A 135 1.77 2.78 -2.90
C GLU A 135 0.21 2.86 -2.89
N MET A 136 -0.38 3.21 -1.76
CA MET A 136 -1.83 3.28 -1.60
C MET A 136 -2.33 4.65 -1.12
N LEU A 137 -1.51 5.37 -0.38
CA LEU A 137 -1.92 6.61 0.30
C LEU A 137 -2.26 7.75 -0.68
N GLU A 138 -1.67 7.78 -1.86
CA GLU A 138 -1.96 8.72 -2.94
C GLU A 138 -3.31 8.46 -3.64
N HIS A 139 -3.94 7.32 -3.37
CA HIS A 139 -5.21 6.92 -3.99
C HIS A 139 -6.43 7.11 -3.08
N VAL A 140 -6.23 7.61 -1.86
CA VAL A 140 -7.31 7.79 -0.87
C VAL A 140 -7.60 9.26 -0.58
N PRO A 141 -8.87 9.63 -0.24
CA PRO A 141 -9.25 11.00 0.11
C PRO A 141 -8.59 11.52 1.40
N ASP A 142 -8.45 10.71 2.45
CA ASP A 142 -7.82 11.08 3.74
C ASP A 142 -6.69 10.10 4.10
N PRO A 143 -5.45 10.33 3.64
CA PRO A 143 -4.32 9.48 4.00
C PRO A 143 -4.00 9.50 5.51
N ALA A 144 -4.33 10.58 6.23
CA ALA A 144 -4.11 10.63 7.68
C ALA A 144 -5.03 9.65 8.44
N SER A 145 -6.24 9.38 7.93
CA SER A 145 -7.13 8.34 8.48
C SER A 145 -6.49 6.95 8.35
N ILE A 146 -5.94 6.64 7.17
CA ILE A 146 -5.25 5.36 6.95
C ILE A 146 -4.07 5.20 7.90
N VAL A 147 -3.24 6.24 8.06
CA VAL A 147 -2.09 6.22 8.99
C VAL A 147 -2.55 5.95 10.43
N ARG A 148 -3.63 6.58 10.89
CA ARG A 148 -4.22 6.33 12.22
C ARG A 148 -4.72 4.90 12.37
N ALA A 149 -5.40 4.36 11.34
CA ALA A 149 -5.91 3.00 11.35
C ALA A 149 -4.77 1.95 11.38
N CYS A 150 -3.74 2.12 10.53
CA CYS A 150 -2.53 1.29 10.56
C CYS A 150 -1.86 1.32 11.95
N THR A 151 -1.77 2.49 12.57
CA THR A 151 -1.23 2.63 13.93
C THR A 151 -2.09 1.94 14.97
N THR A 152 -3.41 1.96 14.79
CA THR A 152 -4.34 1.27 15.71
C THR A 152 -4.17 -0.24 15.64
N LEU A 153 -3.99 -0.81 14.44
CA LEU A 153 -3.77 -2.25 14.23
C LEU A 153 -2.49 -2.77 14.88
N VAL A 154 -1.40 -2.01 14.77
CA VAL A 154 -0.11 -2.48 15.26
C VAL A 154 -0.04 -2.39 16.78
N ARG A 155 0.56 -3.42 17.42
CA ARG A 155 0.81 -3.45 18.87
C ARG A 155 1.87 -2.43 19.31
N PRO A 156 1.91 -2.01 20.56
CA PRO A 156 3.01 -1.20 21.09
C PRO A 156 4.37 -1.87 20.81
N GLY A 157 5.34 -1.10 20.29
CA GLY A 157 6.65 -1.59 19.89
C GLY A 157 6.70 -2.31 18.54
N GLY A 158 5.57 -2.51 17.86
CA GLY A 158 5.50 -3.04 16.49
C GLY A 158 5.82 -1.99 15.44
N TYR A 159 5.86 -2.40 14.18
CA TYR A 159 6.34 -1.59 13.06
C TYR A 159 5.24 -1.28 12.05
N VAL A 160 5.31 -0.08 11.47
CA VAL A 160 4.46 0.33 10.34
C VAL A 160 5.34 0.84 9.22
N PHE A 161 5.08 0.37 8.01
CA PHE A 161 5.80 0.75 6.80
C PHE A 161 4.86 1.42 5.80
N PHE A 162 5.27 2.58 5.31
CA PHE A 162 4.55 3.30 4.26
C PHE A 162 5.46 3.56 3.07
N SER A 163 4.90 3.55 1.85
CA SER A 163 5.53 4.13 0.66
C SER A 163 4.53 4.96 -0.11
N THR A 164 5.01 5.99 -0.78
CA THR A 164 4.22 6.86 -1.66
C THR A 164 5.12 7.74 -2.52
N ILE A 165 4.52 8.54 -3.39
CA ILE A 165 5.19 9.48 -4.28
C ILE A 165 5.30 10.85 -3.61
N ASN A 166 6.50 11.46 -3.71
CA ASN A 166 6.75 12.77 -3.14
C ASN A 166 6.11 13.90 -3.98
N ARG A 167 5.47 14.87 -3.34
CA ARG A 167 4.87 16.03 -4.00
C ARG A 167 5.90 17.12 -4.26
N ASN A 168 6.60 17.04 -5.41
CA ASN A 168 7.49 18.09 -5.88
C ASN A 168 7.64 18.06 -7.41
N LEU A 169 8.27 19.08 -7.98
CA LEU A 169 8.43 19.20 -9.44
C LEU A 169 9.23 18.04 -10.06
N LYS A 170 10.23 17.50 -9.35
CA LYS A 170 11.02 16.35 -9.81
C LYS A 170 10.14 15.10 -9.92
N ALA A 171 9.31 14.83 -8.91
CA ALA A 171 8.36 13.72 -8.92
C ALA A 171 7.31 13.89 -10.01
N TYR A 172 6.77 15.09 -10.20
CA TYR A 172 5.86 15.40 -11.30
C TYR A 172 6.46 15.05 -12.66
N LEU A 173 7.67 15.54 -12.93
CA LEU A 173 8.35 15.32 -14.21
C LEU A 173 8.73 13.85 -14.44
N LEU A 174 9.13 13.13 -13.43
CA LEU A 174 9.59 11.75 -13.56
C LEU A 174 8.45 10.72 -13.43
N ALA A 175 7.55 10.88 -12.47
CA ALA A 175 6.46 9.92 -12.24
C ALA A 175 5.32 10.11 -13.25
N ILE A 176 4.92 11.35 -13.56
CA ILE A 176 3.82 11.62 -14.47
C ILE A 176 4.35 11.77 -15.91
N VAL A 177 5.20 12.76 -16.17
CA VAL A 177 5.64 13.03 -17.55
C VAL A 177 6.55 11.91 -18.06
N GLY A 178 7.50 11.47 -17.26
CA GLY A 178 8.47 10.43 -17.62
C GLY A 178 7.82 9.06 -17.75
N ALA A 179 7.21 8.54 -16.70
CA ALA A 179 6.70 7.18 -16.67
C ALA A 179 5.41 6.99 -17.49
N GLU A 180 4.48 7.96 -17.46
CA GLU A 180 3.18 7.82 -18.13
C GLU A 180 3.21 8.27 -19.60
N TYR A 181 3.97 9.34 -19.95
CA TYR A 181 3.92 9.94 -21.28
C TYR A 181 5.14 9.64 -22.15
N VAL A 182 6.34 9.53 -21.58
CA VAL A 182 7.58 9.32 -22.33
C VAL A 182 7.94 7.84 -22.41
N LEU A 183 7.95 7.14 -21.27
CA LEU A 183 8.39 5.74 -21.21
C LEU A 183 7.24 4.74 -21.37
N ASN A 184 5.97 5.20 -21.30
CA ASN A 184 4.77 4.35 -21.30
C ASN A 184 4.86 3.16 -20.32
N MET A 185 5.53 3.34 -19.19
CA MET A 185 5.67 2.31 -18.13
C MET A 185 4.37 2.13 -17.36
N LEU A 186 3.54 3.16 -17.31
CA LEU A 186 2.27 3.21 -16.61
C LEU A 186 1.18 3.80 -17.49
N PRO A 187 -0.11 3.40 -17.33
CA PRO A 187 -1.22 4.03 -18.01
C PRO A 187 -1.31 5.53 -17.71
N ARG A 188 -1.71 6.32 -18.71
CA ARG A 188 -1.90 7.78 -18.53
C ARG A 188 -2.98 8.06 -17.50
N GLY A 189 -2.74 9.05 -16.62
CA GLY A 189 -3.65 9.40 -15.54
C GLY A 189 -3.59 8.43 -14.35
N THR A 190 -2.50 7.66 -14.23
CA THR A 190 -2.27 6.80 -13.06
C THR A 190 -2.08 7.63 -11.79
N HIS A 191 -1.46 8.81 -11.91
CA HIS A 191 -1.14 9.66 -10.77
C HIS A 191 -1.75 11.05 -10.89
N ASP A 192 -2.27 11.55 -9.77
CA ASP A 192 -2.73 12.91 -9.56
C ASP A 192 -1.75 13.64 -8.64
N TYR A 193 -1.07 14.67 -9.15
CA TYR A 193 -0.04 15.40 -8.41
C TYR A 193 -0.55 16.00 -7.07
N GLU A 194 -1.80 16.42 -7.02
CA GLU A 194 -2.39 16.99 -5.81
C GLU A 194 -2.52 15.98 -4.67
N LYS A 195 -2.60 14.68 -5.02
CA LYS A 195 -2.69 13.58 -4.06
C LYS A 195 -1.33 13.08 -3.56
N PHE A 196 -0.21 13.54 -4.14
CA PHE A 196 1.12 13.19 -3.67
C PHE A 196 1.39 13.73 -2.27
N ILE A 197 2.19 13.02 -1.50
CA ILE A 197 2.43 13.30 -0.07
C ILE A 197 3.92 13.60 0.13
N THR A 198 4.26 14.74 0.73
CA THR A 198 5.65 15.02 1.06
C THR A 198 6.11 14.18 2.27
N PRO A 199 7.43 13.87 2.39
CA PRO A 199 7.97 13.19 3.56
C PRO A 199 7.64 13.89 4.88
N SER A 200 7.58 15.22 4.88
CA SER A 200 7.22 16.02 6.06
C SER A 200 5.75 15.88 6.46
N GLU A 201 4.84 15.79 5.49
CA GLU A 201 3.42 15.53 5.75
C GLU A 201 3.23 14.11 6.31
N MET A 202 3.87 13.10 5.70
CA MET A 202 3.84 11.73 6.20
C MET A 202 4.37 11.64 7.64
N ALA A 203 5.53 12.24 7.92
CA ALA A 203 6.09 12.27 9.26
C ALA A 203 5.18 12.99 10.27
N ARG A 204 4.45 14.02 9.84
CA ARG A 204 3.45 14.69 10.67
C ARG A 204 2.27 13.79 10.98
N PHE A 205 1.68 13.12 9.98
CA PHE A 205 0.58 12.17 10.17
C PHE A 205 0.97 11.04 11.14
N ALA A 206 2.14 10.44 10.90
CA ALA A 206 2.68 9.37 11.73
C ALA A 206 2.89 9.80 13.19
N ARG A 207 3.50 10.97 13.42
CA ARG A 207 3.72 11.52 14.77
C ARG A 207 2.42 11.80 15.50
N GLN A 208 1.43 12.38 14.81
CA GLN A 208 0.09 12.62 15.37
C GLN A 208 -0.62 11.32 15.74
N ALA A 209 -0.31 10.21 15.04
CA ALA A 209 -0.84 8.90 15.35
C ALA A 209 -0.05 8.14 16.43
N GLY A 210 1.08 8.66 16.92
CA GLY A 210 1.90 8.01 17.95
C GLY A 210 2.95 7.03 17.40
N LEU A 211 3.47 7.34 16.20
CA LEU A 211 4.54 6.60 15.55
C LEU A 211 5.85 7.41 15.57
N ASP A 212 6.94 6.77 15.92
CA ASP A 212 8.30 7.29 15.82
C ASP A 212 8.96 6.82 14.52
N LEU A 213 9.54 7.76 13.77
CA LEU A 213 10.28 7.45 12.55
C LEU A 213 11.58 6.72 12.89
N ILE A 214 11.82 5.57 12.25
CA ILE A 214 13.04 4.77 12.38
C ILE A 214 13.97 5.05 11.22
N GLU A 215 13.45 4.95 9.99
CA GLU A 215 14.25 5.04 8.79
C GLU A 215 13.42 5.55 7.62
N MET A 216 14.07 6.28 6.70
CA MET A 216 13.51 6.70 5.43
C MET A 216 14.48 6.36 4.30
N ARG A 217 13.96 5.81 3.21
CA ARG A 217 14.69 5.48 1.99
C ARG A 217 13.98 6.04 0.78
N GLY A 218 14.74 6.53 -0.17
CA GLY A 218 14.25 6.85 -1.50
C GLY A 218 14.38 5.65 -2.42
N MET A 219 13.51 5.59 -3.42
CA MET A 219 13.57 4.64 -4.53
C MET A 219 13.93 5.39 -5.80
N THR A 220 14.98 4.94 -6.49
CA THR A 220 15.42 5.54 -7.75
C THR A 220 15.43 4.51 -8.86
N TYR A 221 15.05 4.93 -10.06
CA TYR A 221 15.09 4.12 -11.27
C TYR A 221 16.20 4.62 -12.20
N ASN A 222 17.03 3.70 -12.68
CA ASN A 222 18.03 3.99 -13.71
C ASN A 222 17.50 3.50 -15.07
N PRO A 223 17.16 4.39 -16.01
CA PRO A 223 16.58 4.00 -17.29
C PRO A 223 17.58 3.29 -18.22
N LEU A 224 18.90 3.48 -18.02
CA LEU A 224 19.92 2.82 -18.84
C LEU A 224 20.07 1.35 -18.46
N SER A 225 20.12 1.03 -17.19
CA SER A 225 20.19 -0.35 -16.67
C SER A 225 18.84 -0.99 -16.43
N GLN A 226 17.74 -0.21 -16.51
CA GLN A 226 16.36 -0.62 -16.18
C GLN A 226 16.23 -1.24 -14.78
N THR A 227 16.99 -0.71 -13.82
CA THR A 227 17.02 -1.23 -12.46
C THR A 227 16.57 -0.19 -11.44
N TYR A 228 15.90 -0.67 -10.41
CA TYR A 228 15.58 0.11 -9.21
C TYR A 228 16.66 -0.07 -8.15
N SER A 229 16.83 0.94 -7.31
CA SER A 229 17.73 0.89 -6.16
C SER A 229 17.17 1.71 -4.99
N LEU A 230 17.54 1.31 -3.76
CA LEU A 230 17.24 2.08 -2.55
C LEU A 230 18.43 2.97 -2.20
N GLY A 231 18.13 4.22 -1.82
CA GLY A 231 19.14 5.22 -1.48
C GLY A 231 18.61 6.29 -0.54
N HIS A 232 19.31 7.42 -0.49
CA HIS A 232 18.92 8.58 0.33
C HIS A 232 18.11 9.63 -0.43
N ASP A 233 18.06 9.55 -1.78
CA ASP A 233 17.29 10.49 -2.60
C ASP A 233 15.79 10.16 -2.54
N THR A 234 15.07 10.87 -1.71
CA THR A 234 13.61 10.80 -1.55
C THR A 234 12.86 11.74 -2.50
N GLY A 235 13.53 12.23 -3.52
CA GLY A 235 13.00 13.26 -4.41
C GLY A 235 11.86 12.81 -5.32
N VAL A 236 11.61 11.50 -5.50
CA VAL A 236 10.50 10.99 -6.33
C VAL A 236 9.61 10.08 -5.49
N ASN A 237 10.06 8.86 -5.24
CA ASN A 237 9.37 7.91 -4.37
C ASN A 237 10.15 7.70 -3.09
N TYR A 238 9.45 7.47 -2.00
CA TYR A 238 10.09 7.18 -0.74
C TYR A 238 9.33 6.14 0.08
N MET A 239 10.07 5.47 0.95
CA MET A 239 9.57 4.55 1.96
C MET A 239 9.95 5.05 3.34
N MET A 240 9.06 4.89 4.31
CA MET A 240 9.28 5.26 5.71
C MET A 240 8.89 4.11 6.62
N ALA A 241 9.80 3.76 7.54
CA ALA A 241 9.57 2.80 8.60
C ALA A 241 9.35 3.54 9.91
N PHE A 242 8.31 3.13 10.61
CA PHE A 242 7.94 3.69 11.91
C PHE A 242 7.82 2.59 12.96
N ARG A 243 7.97 2.97 14.22
CA ARG A 243 7.70 2.12 15.38
C ARG A 243 6.61 2.75 16.22
N LYS A 244 5.62 1.97 16.63
CA LYS A 244 4.62 2.45 17.58
C LYS A 244 5.26 2.60 18.95
N THR A 245 5.14 3.79 19.52
CA THR A 245 5.63 4.06 20.87
C THR A 245 4.98 3.09 21.87
N ALA A 246 5.78 2.53 22.78
CA ALA A 246 5.22 1.86 23.93
C ALA A 246 4.50 2.91 24.79
N THR A 247 3.22 2.73 25.04
CA THR A 247 2.52 3.56 26.02
C THR A 247 3.30 3.44 27.33
N LYS A 248 3.93 4.53 27.81
CA LYS A 248 4.48 4.53 29.15
C LYS A 248 3.32 4.16 30.07
N ALA A 249 3.40 3.00 30.75
CA ALA A 249 2.50 2.72 31.84
C ALA A 249 2.59 3.92 32.80
N ALA A 250 1.45 4.59 33.01
CA ALA A 250 1.36 5.60 34.04
C ALA A 250 1.66 4.88 35.34
N GLY A 251 2.86 5.16 35.89
CA GLY A 251 3.27 4.70 37.23
C GLY A 251 2.55 5.48 38.32
#